data_29fe4a3ce1f367dce8c3b6619b4881df
#
_entry.id   29fe4a3ce1f367dce8c3b6619b4881df
#
_cell.length_a   1.000
_cell.length_b   1.000
_cell.length_c   1.000
_cell.angle_alpha   90.00
_cell.angle_beta   90.00
_cell.angle_gamma   90.00
#
_symmetry.space_group_name_H-M   'P 1'
#
loop_
_entity.id
_entity.type
_entity.pdbx_description
1 polymer ?
#
loop_
_entity_poly.entity_id
_entity_poly.type
_entity_poly.pdbx_seq_one_letter_code
_entity_poly.pdbx_strand_id
1 'polypeptide(L)'
;MSALDGISKASKIALLIAGLIMLTFFAVQTCIVVGVCNPSYFLAKFGLGCVIAFMPPFFIVVQEFLANKAKIRKELSAKNVYLEHAAKIIRHDMHSGINTYIPRGIKSLKRRLTDEQIKELKIGSPLKLVEDGLHHARKVYSGVYEFTNLFKTNAQMSKTECNIKEILEDYLKLTAYKHQVILDDNLPAELNVNEPLFCTALDNLIRNGLKYNDSKTKWVKIYQEGNYHSGSYICIEDNGRGLTMSEFIELSKPYVRKEGQKEGGTGLGLNISISILKEHGFSVWAEKQKQGTKIKIKI
;
A
#
# COMPACT_ATOMS: atom_id res chain seq x y z
N MET A 1 -6.55 -5.55 -20.03
CA MET A 1 -7.60 -4.69 -20.62
C MET A 1 -6.97 -3.93 -21.77
N SER A 2 -7.47 -4.08 -23.00
CA SER A 2 -6.91 -3.42 -24.17
C SER A 2 -7.13 -1.90 -24.06
N ALA A 3 -6.22 -1.11 -24.60
CA ALA A 3 -6.32 0.35 -24.59
C ALA A 3 -7.61 0.90 -25.24
N LEU A 4 -8.39 0.02 -25.89
CA LEU A 4 -9.64 0.35 -26.59
C LEU A 4 -10.91 0.13 -25.75
N ASP A 5 -10.82 -0.49 -24.56
CA ASP A 5 -12.02 -0.85 -23.79
C ASP A 5 -12.71 0.35 -23.12
N GLY A 6 -12.02 1.50 -23.04
CA GLY A 6 -12.58 2.75 -22.50
C GLY A 6 -13.12 3.73 -23.54
N ILE A 7 -13.10 3.36 -24.82
CA ILE A 7 -13.47 4.25 -25.91
C ILE A 7 -14.89 3.95 -26.39
N SER A 8 -15.70 4.99 -26.64
CA SER A 8 -17.09 4.82 -27.11
C SER A 8 -17.17 4.11 -28.47
N LYS A 9 -18.35 3.55 -28.76
CA LYS A 9 -18.59 2.90 -30.05
C LYS A 9 -18.39 3.84 -31.23
N ALA A 10 -18.76 5.12 -31.05
CA ALA A 10 -18.57 6.17 -32.07
C ALA A 10 -17.08 6.45 -32.34
N SER A 11 -16.26 6.55 -31.30
CA SER A 11 -14.81 6.76 -31.42
C SER A 11 -14.08 5.56 -32.02
N LYS A 12 -14.55 4.32 -31.76
CA LYS A 12 -14.03 3.12 -32.42
C LYS A 12 -14.33 3.13 -33.93
N ILE A 13 -15.53 3.57 -34.30
CA ILE A 13 -15.92 3.71 -35.72
C ILE A 13 -15.08 4.81 -36.39
N ALA A 14 -14.88 5.95 -35.72
CA ALA A 14 -14.06 7.04 -36.24
C ALA A 14 -12.59 6.61 -36.47
N LEU A 15 -12.01 5.81 -35.56
CA LEU A 15 -10.67 5.22 -35.71
C LEU A 15 -10.60 4.23 -36.87
N LEU A 16 -11.64 3.44 -37.08
CA LEU A 16 -11.76 2.48 -38.20
C LEU A 16 -11.80 3.22 -39.55
N ILE A 17 -12.60 4.30 -39.64
CA ILE A 17 -12.68 5.15 -40.84
C ILE A 17 -11.33 5.81 -41.11
N ALA A 18 -10.67 6.35 -40.09
CA ALA A 18 -9.35 6.94 -40.21
C ALA A 18 -8.29 5.93 -40.69
N GLY A 19 -8.32 4.71 -40.20
CA GLY A 19 -7.47 3.61 -40.66
C GLY A 19 -7.70 3.24 -42.12
N LEU A 20 -8.97 3.23 -42.57
CA LEU A 20 -9.32 2.97 -43.98
C LEU A 20 -8.80 4.06 -44.90
N ILE A 21 -8.89 5.33 -44.48
CA ILE A 21 -8.36 6.48 -45.22
C ILE A 21 -6.83 6.40 -45.32
N MET A 22 -6.13 6.01 -44.26
CA MET A 22 -4.68 5.79 -44.29
C MET A 22 -4.28 4.65 -45.26
N LEU A 23 -5.03 3.57 -45.27
CA LEU A 23 -4.80 2.43 -46.20
C LEU A 23 -4.96 2.85 -47.66
N THR A 24 -6.01 3.65 -47.98
CA THR A 24 -6.22 4.17 -49.36
C THR A 24 -5.10 5.15 -49.73
N PHE A 25 -4.64 6.00 -48.81
CA PHE A 25 -3.50 6.88 -49.01
C PHE A 25 -2.22 6.09 -49.35
N PHE A 26 -1.96 5.00 -48.60
CA PHE A 26 -0.77 4.16 -48.82
C PHE A 26 -0.85 3.45 -50.18
N ALA A 27 -2.03 2.96 -50.59
CA ALA A 27 -2.24 2.32 -51.87
C ALA A 27 -1.99 3.30 -53.02
N VAL A 28 -2.42 4.54 -52.85
CA VAL A 28 -2.22 5.57 -53.88
C VAL A 28 -0.76 6.02 -53.97
N GLN A 29 -0.06 6.12 -52.82
CA GLN A 29 1.38 6.37 -52.80
C GLN A 29 2.15 5.29 -53.57
N THR A 30 1.74 4.02 -53.41
CA THR A 30 2.34 2.91 -54.16
C THR A 30 2.08 3.01 -55.66
N CYS A 31 0.90 3.45 -56.09
CA CYS A 31 0.59 3.69 -57.50
C CYS A 31 1.41 4.84 -58.11
N ILE A 32 1.74 5.87 -57.32
CA ILE A 32 2.62 6.98 -57.77
C ILE A 32 4.05 6.49 -57.93
N VAL A 33 4.56 5.70 -56.96
CA VAL A 33 5.91 5.14 -57.00
C VAL A 33 6.09 4.19 -58.21
N VAL A 34 5.05 3.44 -58.57
CA VAL A 34 5.07 2.53 -59.73
C VAL A 34 4.84 3.27 -61.08
N GLY A 35 4.64 4.60 -61.06
CA GLY A 35 4.53 5.39 -62.28
C GLY A 35 3.14 5.35 -62.98
N VAL A 36 2.12 4.85 -62.28
CA VAL A 36 0.76 4.74 -62.81
C VAL A 36 -0.02 6.06 -62.71
N CYS A 37 0.36 6.97 -61.79
CA CYS A 37 -0.31 8.27 -61.57
C CYS A 37 0.65 9.45 -61.61
N ASN A 38 0.18 10.63 -62.09
CA ASN A 38 0.99 11.87 -62.12
C ASN A 38 1.15 12.45 -60.70
N PRO A 39 2.40 12.60 -60.21
CA PRO A 39 2.68 12.91 -58.79
C PRO A 39 2.21 14.31 -58.35
N SER A 40 2.39 15.33 -59.18
CA SER A 40 2.23 16.71 -58.75
C SER A 40 0.80 17.17 -58.53
N TYR A 41 -0.16 16.64 -59.26
CA TYR A 41 -1.57 16.99 -59.10
C TYR A 41 -2.29 16.16 -58.01
N PHE A 42 -1.86 14.93 -57.85
CA PHE A 42 -2.47 13.98 -56.94
C PHE A 42 -2.03 14.22 -55.47
N LEU A 43 -0.74 14.46 -55.23
CA LEU A 43 -0.20 14.72 -53.88
C LEU A 43 -0.81 15.99 -53.24
N ALA A 44 -1.02 17.07 -54.02
CA ALA A 44 -1.55 18.32 -53.49
C ALA A 44 -3.04 18.18 -53.09
N LYS A 45 -3.87 17.54 -53.87
CA LYS A 45 -5.31 17.44 -53.61
C LYS A 45 -5.67 16.27 -52.68
N PHE A 46 -5.01 15.12 -52.81
CA PHE A 46 -5.29 13.96 -52.02
C PHE A 46 -4.68 14.09 -50.61
N GLY A 47 -3.48 14.64 -50.50
CA GLY A 47 -2.85 14.87 -49.19
C GLY A 47 -3.66 15.85 -48.32
N LEU A 48 -4.16 16.94 -48.90
CA LEU A 48 -5.05 17.87 -48.19
C LEU A 48 -6.38 17.23 -47.80
N GLY A 49 -6.97 16.41 -48.69
CA GLY A 49 -8.20 15.67 -48.42
C GLY A 49 -8.05 14.67 -47.26
N CYS A 50 -6.93 13.94 -47.18
CA CYS A 50 -6.62 13.04 -46.10
C CYS A 50 -6.44 13.76 -44.75
N VAL A 51 -5.75 14.91 -44.74
CA VAL A 51 -5.60 15.70 -43.50
C VAL A 51 -6.97 16.18 -43.01
N ILE A 52 -7.79 16.74 -43.90
CA ILE A 52 -9.13 17.26 -43.58
C ILE A 52 -10.04 16.09 -43.07
N ALA A 53 -9.96 14.92 -43.70
CA ALA A 53 -10.78 13.76 -43.28
C ALA A 53 -10.30 13.09 -41.97
N PHE A 54 -8.99 13.12 -41.68
CA PHE A 54 -8.41 12.46 -40.55
C PHE A 54 -8.44 13.30 -39.24
N MET A 55 -8.25 14.62 -39.36
CA MET A 55 -8.20 15.53 -38.22
C MET A 55 -9.47 15.57 -37.38
N PRO A 56 -10.71 15.64 -37.93
CA PRO A 56 -11.91 15.64 -37.10
C PRO A 56 -12.11 14.37 -36.26
N PRO A 57 -12.03 13.12 -36.80
CA PRO A 57 -12.17 11.92 -36.00
C PRO A 57 -11.04 11.77 -34.96
N PHE A 58 -9.81 12.15 -35.29
CA PHE A 58 -8.72 12.17 -34.31
C PHE A 58 -9.01 13.15 -33.17
N PHE A 59 -9.48 14.35 -33.49
CA PHE A 59 -9.82 15.37 -32.49
C PHE A 59 -10.96 14.90 -31.57
N ILE A 60 -11.99 14.23 -32.11
CA ILE A 60 -13.10 13.66 -31.33
C ILE A 60 -12.59 12.60 -30.36
N VAL A 61 -11.72 11.68 -30.82
CA VAL A 61 -11.14 10.63 -29.96
C VAL A 61 -10.30 11.22 -28.84
N VAL A 62 -9.49 12.24 -29.15
CA VAL A 62 -8.67 12.94 -28.14
C VAL A 62 -9.54 13.66 -27.12
N GLN A 63 -10.58 14.38 -27.57
CA GLN A 63 -11.52 15.07 -26.68
C GLN A 63 -12.24 14.11 -25.75
N GLU A 64 -12.72 12.97 -26.27
CA GLU A 64 -13.40 11.95 -25.47
C GLU A 64 -12.44 11.29 -24.46
N PHE A 65 -11.20 11.01 -24.86
CA PHE A 65 -10.16 10.51 -23.95
C PHE A 65 -9.86 11.49 -22.82
N LEU A 66 -9.73 12.78 -23.14
CA LEU A 66 -9.49 13.83 -22.16
C LEU A 66 -10.69 14.01 -21.21
N ALA A 67 -11.91 13.97 -21.74
CA ALA A 67 -13.14 14.08 -20.95
C ALA A 67 -13.29 12.88 -19.99
N ASN A 68 -13.05 11.66 -20.45
CA ASN A 68 -13.08 10.47 -19.62
C ASN A 68 -11.99 10.51 -18.54
N LYS A 69 -10.79 10.94 -18.87
CA LYS A 69 -9.70 11.13 -17.90
C LYS A 69 -10.07 12.17 -16.84
N ALA A 70 -10.69 13.28 -17.24
CA ALA A 70 -11.17 14.32 -16.32
C ALA A 70 -12.29 13.81 -15.42
N LYS A 71 -13.25 13.04 -15.96
CA LYS A 71 -14.33 12.41 -15.18
C LYS A 71 -13.79 11.43 -14.12
N ILE A 72 -12.89 10.51 -14.52
CA ILE A 72 -12.25 9.56 -13.60
C ILE A 72 -11.48 10.30 -12.51
N ARG A 73 -10.73 11.36 -12.88
CA ARG A 73 -9.99 12.18 -11.92
C ARG A 73 -10.93 12.87 -10.92
N LYS A 74 -12.07 13.38 -11.38
CA LYS A 74 -13.08 14.03 -10.53
C LYS A 74 -13.74 13.02 -9.57
N GLU A 75 -14.10 11.84 -10.05
CA GLU A 75 -14.66 10.77 -9.21
C GLU A 75 -13.67 10.28 -8.16
N LEU A 76 -12.40 10.11 -8.55
CA LEU A 76 -11.33 9.72 -7.63
C LEU A 76 -11.09 10.80 -6.58
N SER A 77 -11.08 12.06 -6.97
CA SER A 77 -10.95 13.20 -6.05
C SER A 77 -12.12 13.25 -5.06
N ALA A 78 -13.35 13.07 -5.51
CA ALA A 78 -14.52 13.05 -4.64
C ALA A 78 -14.48 11.89 -3.62
N LYS A 79 -14.07 10.69 -4.06
CA LYS A 79 -13.87 9.54 -3.16
C LYS A 79 -12.76 9.79 -2.15
N ASN A 80 -11.66 10.41 -2.56
CA ASN A 80 -10.57 10.76 -1.66
C ASN A 80 -11.01 11.76 -0.58
N VAL A 81 -11.76 12.81 -0.96
CA VAL A 81 -12.32 13.77 -0.01
C VAL A 81 -13.27 13.08 0.98
N TYR A 82 -14.14 12.19 0.52
CA TYR A 82 -15.01 11.41 1.40
C TYR A 82 -14.23 10.54 2.39
N LEU A 83 -13.22 9.82 1.90
CA LEU A 83 -12.34 8.98 2.75
C LEU A 83 -11.58 9.84 3.78
N GLU A 84 -11.12 11.01 3.39
CA GLU A 84 -10.47 11.96 4.30
C GLU A 84 -11.40 12.43 5.42
N HIS A 85 -12.66 12.76 5.09
CA HIS A 85 -13.65 13.16 6.08
C HIS A 85 -13.96 12.00 7.05
N ALA A 86 -14.18 10.79 6.53
CA ALA A 86 -14.40 9.60 7.36
C ALA A 86 -13.20 9.32 8.28
N ALA A 87 -11.98 9.36 7.73
CA ALA A 87 -10.75 9.21 8.51
C ALA A 87 -10.58 10.30 9.58
N LYS A 88 -11.01 11.53 9.30
CA LYS A 88 -10.97 12.64 10.26
C LYS A 88 -11.93 12.41 11.44
N ILE A 89 -13.15 11.93 11.17
CA ILE A 89 -14.16 11.62 12.21
C ILE A 89 -13.66 10.47 13.09
N ILE A 90 -13.28 9.33 12.48
CA ILE A 90 -12.75 8.18 13.21
C ILE A 90 -11.53 8.58 14.06
N ARG A 91 -10.68 9.42 13.52
CA ARG A 91 -9.48 9.92 14.20
C ARG A 91 -9.84 10.75 15.42
N HIS A 92 -10.81 11.66 15.33
CA HIS A 92 -11.25 12.48 16.44
C HIS A 92 -11.81 11.62 17.59
N ASP A 93 -12.66 10.65 17.27
CA ASP A 93 -13.30 9.79 18.26
C ASP A 93 -12.30 8.82 18.91
N MET A 94 -11.41 8.21 18.10
CA MET A 94 -10.32 7.37 18.63
C MET A 94 -9.34 8.18 19.48
N HIS A 95 -9.02 9.43 19.07
CA HIS A 95 -8.13 10.29 19.85
C HIS A 95 -8.67 10.52 21.25
N SER A 96 -9.95 10.86 21.37
CA SER A 96 -10.61 11.09 22.66
C SER A 96 -10.65 9.82 23.51
N GLY A 97 -11.00 8.67 22.92
CA GLY A 97 -11.00 7.37 23.59
C GLY A 97 -9.62 6.99 24.14
N ILE A 98 -8.63 6.94 23.25
CA ILE A 98 -7.28 6.44 23.54
C ILE A 98 -6.47 7.42 24.40
N ASN A 99 -6.60 8.73 24.18
CA ASN A 99 -5.75 9.72 24.86
C ASN A 99 -6.42 10.36 26.07
N THR A 100 -7.75 10.26 26.23
CA THR A 100 -8.46 10.96 27.30
C THR A 100 -9.27 10.01 28.17
N TYR A 101 -10.28 9.33 27.62
CA TYR A 101 -11.24 8.59 28.46
C TYR A 101 -10.65 7.35 29.12
N ILE A 102 -9.99 6.47 28.35
CA ILE A 102 -9.43 5.23 28.91
C ILE A 102 -8.33 5.53 29.93
N PRO A 103 -7.34 6.41 29.67
CA PRO A 103 -6.34 6.77 30.69
C PRO A 103 -6.90 7.36 31.96
N ARG A 104 -7.92 8.23 31.82
CA ARG A 104 -8.60 8.81 33.00
C ARG A 104 -9.32 7.74 33.82
N GLY A 105 -9.98 6.78 33.14
CA GLY A 105 -10.63 5.63 33.78
C GLY A 105 -9.64 4.78 34.58
N ILE A 106 -8.54 4.36 33.95
CA ILE A 106 -7.47 3.58 34.59
C ILE A 106 -6.87 4.35 35.77
N LYS A 107 -6.55 5.63 35.59
CA LYS A 107 -6.01 6.48 36.67
C LYS A 107 -7.00 6.61 37.83
N SER A 108 -8.30 6.74 37.53
CA SER A 108 -9.34 6.80 38.56
C SER A 108 -9.46 5.49 39.35
N LEU A 109 -9.40 4.33 38.68
CA LEU A 109 -9.39 3.03 39.33
C LEU A 109 -8.18 2.87 40.26
N LYS A 110 -6.98 3.15 39.77
CA LYS A 110 -5.73 3.08 40.56
C LYS A 110 -5.72 4.00 41.78
N ARG A 111 -6.41 5.12 41.72
CA ARG A 111 -6.49 6.06 42.87
C ARG A 111 -7.51 5.63 43.92
N ARG A 112 -8.46 4.75 43.58
CA ARG A 112 -9.52 4.29 44.48
C ARG A 112 -9.22 2.94 45.12
N LEU A 113 -8.26 2.19 44.60
CA LEU A 113 -7.90 0.86 45.07
C LEU A 113 -6.55 0.95 45.77
N THR A 114 -6.43 0.32 46.95
CA THR A 114 -5.14 0.12 47.61
C THR A 114 -4.40 -1.07 47.00
N ASP A 115 -3.09 -1.16 47.27
CA ASP A 115 -2.28 -2.28 46.76
C ASP A 115 -2.73 -3.62 47.32
N GLU A 116 -3.24 -3.66 48.57
CA GLU A 116 -3.85 -4.82 49.19
C GLU A 116 -5.11 -5.26 48.45
N GLN A 117 -6.00 -4.33 48.12
CA GLN A 117 -7.24 -4.61 47.37
C GLN A 117 -6.93 -5.11 45.94
N ILE A 118 -5.91 -4.53 45.28
CA ILE A 118 -5.47 -4.99 43.96
C ILE A 118 -4.97 -6.45 44.01
N LYS A 119 -4.26 -6.83 45.07
CA LYS A 119 -3.78 -8.21 45.28
C LYS A 119 -4.91 -9.17 45.64
N GLU A 120 -5.77 -8.77 46.55
CA GLU A 120 -6.93 -9.57 47.00
C GLU A 120 -7.88 -9.88 45.86
N LEU A 121 -8.24 -8.86 45.06
CA LEU A 121 -9.09 -8.98 43.89
C LEU A 121 -8.38 -9.58 42.66
N LYS A 122 -7.10 -9.85 42.70
CA LYS A 122 -6.28 -10.42 41.61
C LYS A 122 -6.36 -9.60 40.29
N ILE A 123 -6.61 -8.29 40.39
CA ILE A 123 -6.81 -7.42 39.22
C ILE A 123 -5.53 -6.76 38.71
N GLY A 124 -4.38 -6.97 39.34
CA GLY A 124 -3.11 -6.35 38.94
C GLY A 124 -2.68 -6.72 37.51
N SER A 125 -2.73 -8.02 37.16
CA SER A 125 -2.42 -8.46 35.79
C SER A 125 -3.42 -7.96 34.74
N PRO A 126 -4.75 -8.06 34.93
CA PRO A 126 -5.71 -7.45 34.03
C PRO A 126 -5.51 -5.94 33.83
N LEU A 127 -5.24 -5.20 34.90
CA LEU A 127 -5.03 -3.76 34.84
C LEU A 127 -3.78 -3.40 34.04
N LYS A 128 -2.68 -4.13 34.25
CA LYS A 128 -1.46 -3.99 33.47
C LYS A 128 -1.68 -4.29 31.99
N LEU A 129 -2.42 -5.37 31.68
CA LEU A 129 -2.75 -5.72 30.29
C LEU A 129 -3.52 -4.60 29.58
N VAL A 130 -4.46 -3.93 30.28
CA VAL A 130 -5.20 -2.79 29.72
C VAL A 130 -4.27 -1.59 29.49
N GLU A 131 -3.33 -1.30 30.41
CA GLU A 131 -2.34 -0.24 30.24
C GLU A 131 -1.41 -0.50 29.08
N ASP A 132 -0.87 -1.71 28.97
CA ASP A 132 0.00 -2.13 27.87
C ASP A 132 -0.74 -2.04 26.53
N GLY A 133 -1.98 -2.50 26.47
CA GLY A 133 -2.85 -2.40 25.31
C GLY A 133 -3.14 -0.95 24.91
N LEU A 134 -3.36 -0.08 25.89
CA LEU A 134 -3.56 1.36 25.63
C LEU A 134 -2.30 2.03 25.10
N HIS A 135 -1.13 1.70 25.65
CA HIS A 135 0.15 2.21 25.18
C HIS A 135 0.39 1.79 23.72
N HIS A 136 0.16 0.52 23.43
CA HIS A 136 0.24 0.00 22.06
C HIS A 136 -0.73 0.71 21.11
N ALA A 137 -1.99 0.87 21.50
CA ALA A 137 -3.00 1.56 20.69
C ALA A 137 -2.60 3.01 20.39
N ARG A 138 -2.00 3.73 21.34
CA ARG A 138 -1.46 5.08 21.14
C ARG A 138 -0.34 5.11 20.11
N LYS A 139 0.59 4.18 20.18
CA LYS A 139 1.74 4.11 19.25
C LYS A 139 1.24 3.88 17.82
N VAL A 140 0.32 2.93 17.62
CA VAL A 140 -0.31 2.66 16.31
C VAL A 140 -1.10 3.87 15.81
N TYR A 141 -1.89 4.50 16.69
CA TYR A 141 -2.67 5.69 16.34
C TYR A 141 -1.78 6.84 15.86
N SER A 142 -0.68 7.13 16.59
CA SER A 142 0.28 8.17 16.20
C SER A 142 0.91 7.86 14.84
N GLY A 143 1.32 6.62 14.59
CA GLY A 143 1.88 6.21 13.29
C GLY A 143 0.90 6.41 12.13
N VAL A 144 -0.35 5.97 12.29
CA VAL A 144 -1.40 6.19 11.27
C VAL A 144 -1.70 7.67 11.08
N TYR A 145 -1.69 8.46 12.16
CA TYR A 145 -1.90 9.90 12.10
C TYR A 145 -0.81 10.62 11.31
N GLU A 146 0.46 10.34 11.60
CA GLU A 146 1.60 10.88 10.86
C GLU A 146 1.56 10.48 9.41
N PHE A 147 1.33 9.19 9.12
CA PHE A 147 1.21 8.68 7.76
C PHE A 147 0.12 9.39 6.96
N THR A 148 -1.08 9.56 7.52
CA THR A 148 -2.17 10.28 6.83
C THR A 148 -1.89 11.77 6.63
N ASN A 149 -1.10 12.39 7.50
CA ASN A 149 -0.70 13.78 7.35
C ASN A 149 0.37 13.97 6.27
N LEU A 150 1.31 13.03 6.10
CA LEU A 150 2.31 13.06 5.03
C LEU A 150 1.63 13.16 3.64
N PHE A 151 0.59 12.36 3.40
CA PHE A 151 -0.16 12.41 2.13
C PHE A 151 -0.90 13.73 1.90
N LYS A 152 -1.27 14.45 2.98
CA LYS A 152 -1.99 15.74 2.86
C LYS A 152 -1.09 16.91 2.53
N THR A 153 0.11 16.92 3.08
CA THR A 153 0.97 18.12 3.06
C THR A 153 2.07 18.06 2.02
N ASN A 154 2.24 16.95 1.27
CA ASN A 154 3.45 16.67 0.49
C ASN A 154 4.74 16.89 1.33
N ALA A 155 4.62 16.83 2.65
CA ALA A 155 5.75 17.01 3.56
C ALA A 155 6.66 15.78 3.47
N GLN A 156 7.96 16.00 3.51
CA GLN A 156 8.91 14.91 3.62
C GLN A 156 8.77 14.24 4.99
N MET A 157 8.79 12.91 5.00
CA MET A 157 8.79 12.12 6.22
C MET A 157 10.05 12.43 7.03
N SER A 158 9.87 12.85 8.28
CA SER A 158 10.99 12.99 9.21
C SER A 158 11.56 11.61 9.52
N LYS A 159 12.84 11.41 9.22
CA LYS A 159 13.57 10.16 9.47
C LYS A 159 14.73 10.48 10.42
N THR A 160 15.04 9.52 11.28
CA THR A 160 16.17 9.57 12.18
C THR A 160 16.96 8.27 12.09
N GLU A 161 18.24 8.32 12.39
CA GLU A 161 19.08 7.15 12.46
C GLU A 161 18.69 6.32 13.69
N CYS A 162 18.31 5.06 13.46
CA CYS A 162 17.78 4.17 14.49
C CYS A 162 18.50 2.82 14.47
N ASN A 163 18.74 2.26 15.65
CA ASN A 163 19.13 0.87 15.81
C ASN A 163 17.88 -0.02 15.70
N ILE A 164 17.78 -0.77 14.61
CA ILE A 164 16.56 -1.53 14.29
C ILE A 164 16.27 -2.62 15.33
N LYS A 165 17.32 -3.26 15.86
CA LYS A 165 17.16 -4.26 16.91
C LYS A 165 16.56 -3.64 18.17
N GLU A 166 17.12 -2.54 18.65
CA GLU A 166 16.67 -1.85 19.87
C GLU A 166 15.21 -1.38 19.76
N ILE A 167 14.87 -0.69 18.66
CA ILE A 167 13.48 -0.20 18.49
C ILE A 167 12.47 -1.33 18.38
N LEU A 168 12.84 -2.47 17.75
CA LEU A 168 11.97 -3.63 17.69
C LEU A 168 11.85 -4.36 19.02
N GLU A 169 12.94 -4.52 19.78
CA GLU A 169 12.89 -5.07 21.12
C GLU A 169 11.97 -4.27 22.03
N ASP A 170 12.11 -2.94 22.04
CA ASP A 170 11.29 -2.04 22.86
C ASP A 170 9.83 -2.07 22.43
N TYR A 171 9.58 -2.10 21.12
CA TYR A 171 8.23 -2.23 20.60
C TYR A 171 7.59 -3.56 21.01
N LEU A 172 8.29 -4.67 20.82
CA LEU A 172 7.78 -6.01 21.09
C LEU A 172 7.58 -6.28 22.57
N LYS A 173 8.34 -5.64 23.48
CA LYS A 173 8.13 -5.75 24.94
C LYS A 173 6.69 -5.45 25.36
N LEU A 174 6.00 -4.61 24.59
CA LEU A 174 4.64 -4.14 24.85
C LEU A 174 3.56 -5.01 24.16
N THR A 175 3.96 -6.09 23.45
CA THR A 175 3.03 -6.95 22.70
C THR A 175 2.80 -8.28 23.36
N ALA A 176 1.57 -8.83 23.25
CA ALA A 176 1.24 -10.15 23.81
C ALA A 176 1.94 -11.31 23.06
N TYR A 177 2.43 -11.08 21.85
CA TYR A 177 3.07 -12.09 20.99
C TYR A 177 4.60 -12.01 20.98
N LYS A 178 5.23 -11.24 21.84
CA LYS A 178 6.68 -11.11 21.96
C LYS A 178 7.43 -12.45 21.94
N HIS A 179 6.92 -13.43 22.66
CA HIS A 179 7.52 -14.77 22.78
C HIS A 179 7.44 -15.62 21.51
N GLN A 180 6.69 -15.18 20.50
CA GLN A 180 6.57 -15.80 19.18
C GLN A 180 7.45 -15.13 18.12
N VAL A 181 8.16 -14.05 18.49
CA VAL A 181 9.02 -13.29 17.57
C VAL A 181 10.48 -13.51 17.96
N ILE A 182 11.29 -13.88 16.98
CA ILE A 182 12.73 -14.12 17.11
C ILE A 182 13.44 -12.99 16.38
N LEU A 183 14.18 -12.15 17.11
CA LEU A 183 15.05 -11.14 16.53
C LEU A 183 16.47 -11.70 16.45
N ASP A 184 17.06 -11.60 15.28
CA ASP A 184 18.45 -11.99 15.06
C ASP A 184 19.40 -10.86 15.46
N ASP A 185 20.61 -11.20 15.88
CA ASP A 185 21.61 -10.23 16.31
C ASP A 185 22.20 -9.40 15.16
N ASN A 186 22.03 -9.87 13.93
CA ASN A 186 22.55 -9.25 12.71
C ASN A 186 21.65 -8.15 12.11
N LEU A 187 20.62 -7.69 12.83
CA LEU A 187 19.79 -6.57 12.36
C LEU A 187 20.60 -5.27 12.25
N PRO A 188 20.26 -4.36 11.31
CA PRO A 188 21.01 -3.12 11.11
C PRO A 188 21.09 -2.29 12.40
N ALA A 189 22.31 -1.92 12.77
CA ALA A 189 22.56 -1.03 13.91
C ALA A 189 22.16 0.43 13.59
N GLU A 190 22.24 0.81 12.30
CA GLU A 190 21.97 2.18 11.84
C GLU A 190 21.11 2.11 10.58
N LEU A 191 19.88 2.62 10.65
CA LEU A 191 18.99 2.76 9.51
C LEU A 191 18.16 4.04 9.66
N ASN A 192 18.11 4.84 8.59
CA ASN A 192 17.40 6.11 8.62
C ASN A 192 15.91 5.92 8.37
N VAL A 193 15.11 5.90 9.43
CA VAL A 193 13.68 5.62 9.42
C VAL A 193 12.87 6.57 10.32
N ASN A 194 11.58 6.67 10.03
CA ASN A 194 10.61 7.20 11.00
C ASN A 194 10.20 6.02 11.91
N GLU A 195 10.72 6.00 13.13
CA GLU A 195 10.56 4.90 14.07
C GLU A 195 9.10 4.46 14.27
N PRO A 196 8.13 5.35 14.62
CA PRO A 196 6.75 4.94 14.84
C PRO A 196 6.10 4.29 13.61
N LEU A 197 6.33 4.86 12.43
CA LEU A 197 5.79 4.33 11.19
C LEU A 197 6.45 3.01 10.80
N PHE A 198 7.76 2.92 10.92
CA PHE A 198 8.51 1.72 10.61
C PHE A 198 8.09 0.55 11.51
N CYS A 199 8.02 0.77 12.84
CA CYS A 199 7.49 -0.23 13.77
C CYS A 199 6.06 -0.63 13.44
N THR A 200 5.18 0.31 13.07
CA THR A 200 3.80 0.01 12.66
C THR A 200 3.75 -0.89 11.42
N ALA A 201 4.61 -0.62 10.43
CA ALA A 201 4.69 -1.44 9.23
C ALA A 201 5.17 -2.87 9.54
N LEU A 202 6.23 -3.01 10.33
CA LEU A 202 6.76 -4.32 10.72
C LEU A 202 5.80 -5.10 11.62
N ASP A 203 5.14 -4.44 12.60
CA ASP A 203 4.11 -5.05 13.45
C ASP A 203 3.00 -5.71 12.64
N ASN A 204 2.52 -5.01 11.64
CA ASN A 204 1.47 -5.50 10.77
C ASN A 204 1.90 -6.74 9.96
N LEU A 205 3.16 -6.75 9.48
CA LEU A 205 3.73 -7.91 8.79
C LEU A 205 3.91 -9.09 9.75
N ILE A 206 4.43 -8.85 10.96
CA ILE A 206 4.58 -9.86 12.03
C ILE A 206 3.22 -10.46 12.39
N ARG A 207 2.24 -9.63 12.68
CA ARG A 207 0.89 -10.09 13.03
C ARG A 207 0.24 -10.87 11.91
N ASN A 208 0.48 -10.52 10.65
CA ASN A 208 0.00 -11.31 9.52
C ASN A 208 0.65 -12.69 9.48
N GLY A 209 1.96 -12.80 9.69
CA GLY A 209 2.67 -14.09 9.77
C GLY A 209 2.18 -15.00 10.91
N LEU A 210 1.83 -14.41 12.05
CA LEU A 210 1.25 -15.16 13.20
C LEU A 210 -0.22 -15.51 13.00
N LYS A 211 -0.98 -14.61 12.37
CA LYS A 211 -2.43 -14.75 12.16
C LYS A 211 -2.77 -15.81 11.12
N TYR A 212 -2.09 -15.78 9.97
CA TYR A 212 -2.31 -16.71 8.86
C TYR A 212 -1.41 -17.94 8.96
N ASN A 213 -1.32 -18.48 10.16
CA ASN A 213 -0.42 -19.55 10.53
C ASN A 213 -1.17 -20.65 11.26
N ASP A 214 -1.17 -21.86 10.70
CA ASP A 214 -1.85 -23.05 11.25
C ASP A 214 -0.90 -23.97 11.99
N SER A 215 0.38 -23.59 12.14
CA SER A 215 1.38 -24.39 12.85
C SER A 215 1.05 -24.49 14.34
N LYS A 216 1.34 -25.62 14.96
CA LYS A 216 1.16 -25.84 16.42
C LYS A 216 1.94 -24.80 17.23
N THR A 217 3.19 -24.53 16.83
CA THR A 217 4.05 -23.49 17.39
C THR A 217 4.28 -22.45 16.33
N LYS A 218 3.62 -21.30 16.48
CA LYS A 218 3.74 -20.17 15.55
C LYS A 218 4.97 -19.34 15.89
N TRP A 219 5.72 -18.96 14.89
CA TRP A 219 6.84 -18.05 15.07
C TRP A 219 7.01 -17.13 13.86
N VAL A 220 7.64 -15.99 14.11
CA VAL A 220 8.12 -15.06 13.11
C VAL A 220 9.57 -14.73 13.45
N LYS A 221 10.49 -14.86 12.48
CA LYS A 221 11.89 -14.50 12.61
C LYS A 221 12.19 -13.24 11.82
N ILE A 222 12.92 -12.29 12.42
CA ILE A 222 13.36 -11.06 11.76
C ILE A 222 14.88 -11.03 11.80
N TYR A 223 15.50 -10.89 10.62
CA TYR A 223 16.94 -10.94 10.45
C TYR A 223 17.38 -10.15 9.21
N GLN A 224 18.66 -9.86 9.10
CA GLN A 224 19.25 -9.24 7.92
C GLN A 224 19.84 -10.32 6.99
N GLU A 225 19.57 -10.19 5.69
CA GLU A 225 20.25 -10.93 4.62
C GLU A 225 21.05 -9.98 3.73
N GLY A 226 22.13 -10.52 3.16
CA GLY A 226 22.99 -9.78 2.24
C GLY A 226 24.08 -8.98 2.93
N ASN A 227 24.83 -8.26 2.09
CA ASN A 227 25.92 -7.38 2.52
C ASN A 227 25.97 -6.15 1.62
N TYR A 228 26.91 -5.24 1.89
CA TYR A 228 27.09 -4.01 1.12
C TYR A 228 27.23 -4.22 -0.41
N HIS A 229 27.79 -5.38 -0.86
CA HIS A 229 28.00 -5.68 -2.28
C HIS A 229 26.80 -6.35 -2.95
N SER A 230 26.00 -7.15 -2.22
CA SER A 230 24.86 -7.91 -2.77
C SER A 230 23.50 -7.24 -2.52
N GLY A 231 23.50 -6.11 -1.86
CA GLY A 231 22.30 -5.44 -1.33
C GLY A 231 21.96 -5.94 0.08
N SER A 232 21.37 -5.07 0.88
CA SER A 232 20.98 -5.36 2.25
C SER A 232 19.47 -5.49 2.35
N TYR A 233 18.99 -6.51 3.06
CA TYR A 233 17.57 -6.83 3.19
C TYR A 233 17.22 -7.12 4.64
N ILE A 234 16.14 -6.52 5.14
CA ILE A 234 15.47 -6.99 6.34
C ILE A 234 14.46 -8.06 5.91
N CYS A 235 14.60 -9.26 6.47
CA CYS A 235 13.75 -10.40 6.19
C CYS A 235 12.82 -10.65 7.36
N ILE A 236 11.52 -10.84 7.07
CA ILE A 236 10.48 -11.26 8.02
C ILE A 236 9.97 -12.60 7.53
N GLU A 237 10.32 -13.67 8.25
CA GLU A 237 10.02 -15.04 7.88
C GLU A 237 9.06 -15.65 8.90
N ASP A 238 8.00 -16.30 8.43
CA ASP A 238 7.04 -17.02 9.24
C ASP A 238 6.97 -18.50 8.85
N ASN A 239 6.41 -19.33 9.74
CA ASN A 239 6.13 -20.74 9.48
C ASN A 239 4.65 -21.03 9.20
N GLY A 240 3.95 -20.09 8.59
CA GLY A 240 2.52 -20.17 8.31
C GLY A 240 2.16 -20.90 7.01
N ARG A 241 1.02 -20.50 6.41
CA ARG A 241 0.47 -21.11 5.19
C ARG A 241 1.29 -20.84 3.93
N GLY A 242 2.15 -19.84 3.95
CA GLY A 242 2.90 -19.38 2.80
C GLY A 242 2.09 -18.47 1.85
N LEU A 243 2.80 -17.52 1.26
CA LEU A 243 2.25 -16.55 0.33
C LEU A 243 3.15 -16.47 -0.90
N THR A 244 2.57 -16.64 -2.08
CA THR A 244 3.28 -16.46 -3.34
C THR A 244 3.43 -14.98 -3.67
N MET A 245 4.38 -14.61 -4.54
CA MET A 245 4.54 -13.22 -4.98
C MET A 245 3.28 -12.67 -5.66
N SER A 246 2.59 -13.47 -6.46
CA SER A 246 1.32 -13.07 -7.11
C SER A 246 0.21 -12.80 -6.09
N GLU A 247 0.06 -13.66 -5.09
CA GLU A 247 -0.89 -13.44 -3.97
C GLU A 247 -0.50 -12.21 -3.15
N PHE A 248 0.81 -12.01 -2.90
CA PHE A 248 1.29 -10.83 -2.17
C PHE A 248 0.91 -9.53 -2.90
N ILE A 249 1.13 -9.46 -4.23
CA ILE A 249 0.74 -8.30 -5.04
C ILE A 249 -0.77 -8.07 -4.98
N GLU A 250 -1.58 -9.13 -5.09
CA GLU A 250 -3.04 -9.03 -5.05
C GLU A 250 -3.53 -8.55 -3.68
N LEU A 251 -3.06 -9.17 -2.60
CA LEU A 251 -3.41 -8.83 -1.22
C LEU A 251 -2.83 -7.48 -0.75
N SER A 252 -1.88 -6.92 -1.50
CA SER A 252 -1.34 -5.58 -1.27
C SER A 252 -2.29 -4.47 -1.74
N LYS A 253 -3.30 -4.79 -2.53
CA LYS A 253 -4.33 -3.82 -2.92
C LYS A 253 -5.24 -3.51 -1.72
N PRO A 254 -5.74 -2.27 -1.60
CA PRO A 254 -6.59 -1.90 -0.48
C PRO A 254 -7.91 -2.69 -0.51
N TYR A 255 -8.36 -3.11 0.66
CA TYR A 255 -9.61 -3.87 0.91
C TYR A 255 -9.65 -5.28 0.28
N VAL A 256 -8.56 -5.78 -0.29
CA VAL A 256 -8.49 -7.12 -0.85
C VAL A 256 -8.21 -8.13 0.27
N ARG A 257 -8.94 -9.25 0.24
CA ARG A 257 -8.79 -10.39 1.14
C ARG A 257 -8.89 -11.69 0.34
N LYS A 258 -8.23 -12.73 0.82
CA LYS A 258 -8.35 -14.05 0.19
C LYS A 258 -9.75 -14.61 0.48
N GLU A 259 -10.41 -15.18 -0.52
CA GLU A 259 -11.70 -15.85 -0.36
C GLU A 259 -11.61 -17.00 0.65
N GLY A 260 -12.64 -17.17 1.46
CA GLY A 260 -12.69 -18.24 2.48
C GLY A 260 -11.83 -18.01 3.73
N GLN A 261 -11.22 -16.83 3.90
CA GLN A 261 -10.50 -16.51 5.15
C GLN A 261 -11.46 -16.41 6.33
N LYS A 262 -11.22 -17.25 7.35
CA LYS A 262 -11.98 -17.23 8.63
C LYS A 262 -11.54 -16.09 9.54
N GLU A 263 -10.29 -15.64 9.41
CA GLU A 263 -9.67 -14.61 10.24
C GLU A 263 -10.24 -13.23 9.88
N GLY A 264 -10.74 -12.49 10.87
CA GLY A 264 -11.24 -11.12 10.72
C GLY A 264 -10.17 -10.14 10.21
N GLY A 265 -10.56 -9.01 9.62
CA GLY A 265 -9.61 -7.96 9.21
C GLY A 265 -10.18 -7.08 8.09
N THR A 266 -9.64 -5.87 7.95
CA THR A 266 -10.11 -4.85 7.01
C THR A 266 -9.56 -5.00 5.58
N GLY A 267 -8.50 -5.79 5.37
CA GLY A 267 -7.77 -5.85 4.09
C GLY A 267 -6.91 -4.62 3.81
N LEU A 268 -6.66 -3.79 4.82
CA LEU A 268 -5.85 -2.56 4.69
C LEU A 268 -4.42 -2.72 5.21
N GLY A 269 -4.21 -3.63 6.15
CA GLY A 269 -2.94 -3.72 6.88
C GLY A 269 -1.73 -3.89 5.97
N LEU A 270 -1.75 -4.85 5.06
CA LEU A 270 -0.63 -5.10 4.15
C LEU A 270 -0.39 -3.91 3.20
N ASN A 271 -1.47 -3.29 2.69
CA ASN A 271 -1.38 -2.10 1.86
C ASN A 271 -0.70 -0.93 2.60
N ILE A 272 -1.11 -0.65 3.83
CA ILE A 272 -0.53 0.40 4.68
C ILE A 272 0.95 0.13 4.93
N SER A 273 1.32 -1.10 5.32
CA SER A 273 2.72 -1.46 5.59
C SER A 273 3.62 -1.25 4.37
N ILE A 274 3.17 -1.71 3.20
CA ILE A 274 3.93 -1.54 1.95
C ILE A 274 4.04 -0.05 1.58
N SER A 275 2.98 0.73 1.77
CA SER A 275 3.00 2.18 1.51
C SER A 275 3.99 2.89 2.43
N ILE A 276 3.97 2.59 3.73
CA ILE A 276 4.94 3.13 4.69
C ILE A 276 6.38 2.80 4.28
N LEU A 277 6.66 1.54 3.95
CA LEU A 277 8.00 1.11 3.55
C LEU A 277 8.46 1.76 2.25
N LYS A 278 7.56 1.95 1.28
CA LYS A 278 7.85 2.68 0.04
C LYS A 278 8.17 4.16 0.29
N GLU A 279 7.46 4.83 1.21
CA GLU A 279 7.77 6.21 1.60
C GLU A 279 9.13 6.33 2.30
N HIS A 280 9.62 5.27 2.93
CA HIS A 280 11.00 5.17 3.41
C HIS A 280 12.03 5.01 2.27
N GLY A 281 11.58 4.71 1.04
CA GLY A 281 12.42 4.42 -0.12
C GLY A 281 12.74 2.93 -0.26
N PHE A 282 12.11 2.06 0.53
CA PHE A 282 12.36 0.62 0.53
C PHE A 282 11.50 -0.11 -0.49
N SER A 283 12.04 -1.19 -1.08
CA SER A 283 11.29 -2.10 -1.93
C SER A 283 10.92 -3.36 -1.15
N VAL A 284 9.69 -3.87 -1.36
CA VAL A 284 9.15 -5.00 -0.58
C VAL A 284 8.58 -6.05 -1.52
N TRP A 285 8.88 -7.32 -1.25
CA TRP A 285 8.29 -8.46 -1.96
C TRP A 285 8.21 -9.68 -1.03
N ALA A 286 7.47 -10.70 -1.47
CA ALA A 286 7.33 -11.96 -0.75
C ALA A 286 7.95 -13.12 -1.55
N GLU A 287 8.59 -14.02 -0.83
CA GLU A 287 9.12 -15.29 -1.33
C GLU A 287 8.43 -16.43 -0.56
N LYS A 288 7.74 -17.31 -1.30
CA LYS A 288 7.14 -18.49 -0.70
C LYS A 288 8.23 -19.46 -0.27
N GLN A 289 8.22 -19.89 0.98
CA GLN A 289 9.11 -20.89 1.52
C GLN A 289 8.49 -22.29 1.40
N LYS A 290 9.26 -23.34 1.73
CA LYS A 290 8.71 -24.70 1.87
C LYS A 290 7.58 -24.74 2.90
N GLN A 291 7.72 -23.95 3.97
CA GLN A 291 6.72 -23.69 4.98
C GLN A 291 6.76 -22.20 5.31
N GLY A 292 5.60 -21.52 5.18
CA GLY A 292 5.49 -20.09 5.48
C GLY A 292 5.91 -19.15 4.35
N THR A 293 6.11 -17.90 4.71
CA THR A 293 6.46 -16.79 3.84
C THR A 293 7.72 -16.10 4.34
N LYS A 294 8.57 -15.66 3.43
CA LYS A 294 9.63 -14.71 3.71
C LYS A 294 9.30 -13.39 3.01
N ILE A 295 9.07 -12.33 3.77
CA ILE A 295 8.94 -10.97 3.24
C ILE A 295 10.31 -10.32 3.28
N LYS A 296 10.79 -9.83 2.14
CA LYS A 296 12.08 -9.14 2.00
C LYS A 296 11.87 -7.66 1.79
N ILE A 297 12.56 -6.87 2.59
CA ILE A 297 12.56 -5.41 2.53
C ILE A 297 13.98 -5.00 2.13
N LYS A 298 14.16 -4.47 0.92
CA LYS A 298 15.44 -3.93 0.47
C LYS A 298 15.64 -2.55 1.12
N ILE A 299 16.72 -2.41 1.86
CA ILE A 299 17.11 -1.19 2.58
C ILE A 299 18.35 -0.54 1.95
#